data_587854dc56bc057defb0900235ed43f7
#
_entry.id   587854dc56bc057defb0900235ed43f7
#
_cell.length_a   1.000
_cell.length_b   1.000
_cell.length_c   1.000
_cell.angle_alpha   90.00
_cell.angle_beta   90.00
_cell.angle_gamma   90.00
#
_symmetry.space_group_name_H-M   'P 1'
#
loop_
_entity.id
_entity.type
_entity.pdbx_description
1 polymer ?
#
loop_
_entity_poly.entity_id
_entity_poly.type
_entity_poly.pdbx_seq_one_letter_code
_entity_poly.pdbx_strand_id
1 'polypeptide(L)'
;MKNLQEKVKDIVEVRDFKRLTDFTVDPVKTLSNYHFTDVTAELMSKWLDRIVNLQGQRLPAFALAGYRGVGKSHFLAVLGAMMQHPDLRSRVTEPLVSTAAQRLRRRHYPVAYVRRGLKSTLREELIDALALSLELPASDLDLPLEDLLGLASDKGGEVPFILIIDTASEREAHVSRDDGAFLSEIAETAANKNVFLGIALDDDIAGADGINSAISRSYTIDYLDQEHLYKVVEAHIFPKRSQMQAVLHGVYDHLRRHLSTFRWSEQRFTALYPMHPVILEVAPIVRFYVHDFALLGFAAEAGAKILGRPADSLIGLDEVFDLVEDDLRKVNDLTEAFAAYDKLNKEVVGKLPVMQRLQAKLVLKALLLLSMDGSGKTAGEICAAMLFYDEKNTDKALKDIADTVDIFIKAMPEAIQGKADNSGELRYGFKLSNKDGLN
;
A
#
# COMPACT_ATOMS: atom_id res chain seq x y z
N MET A 1 28.82 -21.18 -11.44
CA MET A 1 28.45 -20.00 -12.30
C MET A 1 29.69 -19.28 -12.76
N LYS A 2 29.70 -18.76 -14.02
CA LYS A 2 30.56 -17.62 -14.33
C LYS A 2 30.16 -16.53 -13.34
N ASN A 3 31.11 -15.99 -12.58
CA ASN A 3 30.88 -14.85 -11.68
C ASN A 3 30.06 -13.83 -12.45
N LEU A 4 28.84 -13.55 -11.98
CA LEU A 4 28.07 -12.41 -12.47
C LEU A 4 28.96 -11.19 -12.23
N GLN A 5 29.55 -10.65 -13.30
CA GLN A 5 30.43 -9.47 -13.19
C GLN A 5 29.62 -8.21 -12.97
N GLU A 6 28.32 -8.29 -13.27
CA GLU A 6 27.38 -7.18 -13.19
C GLU A 6 27.03 -6.87 -11.73
N LYS A 7 26.84 -5.59 -11.48
CA LYS A 7 26.31 -5.04 -10.23
C LYS A 7 24.86 -4.61 -10.41
N VAL A 8 24.15 -4.43 -9.32
CA VAL A 8 22.76 -3.94 -9.33
C VAL A 8 22.63 -2.66 -10.17
N LYS A 9 23.55 -1.70 -10.05
CA LYS A 9 23.56 -0.45 -10.83
C LYS A 9 23.66 -0.64 -12.34
N ASP A 10 24.20 -1.77 -12.80
CA ASP A 10 24.34 -2.06 -14.23
C ASP A 10 23.01 -2.55 -14.82
N ILE A 11 22.10 -3.05 -13.97
CA ILE A 11 20.81 -3.63 -14.34
C ILE A 11 19.67 -2.62 -14.20
N VAL A 12 19.65 -1.85 -13.11
CA VAL A 12 18.57 -0.91 -12.82
C VAL A 12 19.09 0.50 -12.64
N GLU A 13 18.21 1.46 -12.89
CA GLU A 13 18.31 2.82 -12.40
C GLU A 13 17.44 2.91 -11.15
N VAL A 14 17.87 3.64 -10.13
CA VAL A 14 17.05 3.91 -8.94
C VAL A 14 16.59 5.36 -9.00
N ARG A 15 15.29 5.57 -8.89
CA ARG A 15 14.67 6.90 -8.91
C ARG A 15 14.01 7.19 -7.59
N ASP A 16 14.01 8.47 -7.22
CA ASP A 16 13.35 8.92 -6.01
C ASP A 16 11.83 8.76 -6.11
N PHE A 17 11.23 8.35 -5.00
CA PHE A 17 9.77 8.32 -4.86
C PHE A 17 9.23 9.74 -4.74
N LYS A 18 8.28 10.08 -5.61
CA LYS A 18 7.59 11.36 -5.59
C LYS A 18 6.36 11.30 -4.69
N ARG A 19 6.39 12.09 -3.62
CA ARG A 19 5.28 12.18 -2.67
C ARG A 19 4.05 12.84 -3.29
N LEU A 20 2.88 12.55 -2.71
CA LEU A 20 1.63 13.22 -3.03
C LEU A 20 1.82 14.75 -2.94
N THR A 21 1.36 15.45 -3.96
CA THR A 21 1.29 16.91 -3.99
C THR A 21 -0.17 17.32 -3.86
N ASP A 22 -0.44 18.36 -3.08
CA ASP A 22 -1.78 18.92 -2.98
C ASP A 22 -2.14 19.59 -4.32
N PHE A 23 -3.16 19.06 -4.97
CA PHE A 23 -3.57 19.54 -6.29
C PHE A 23 -4.21 20.94 -6.23
N THR A 24 -4.68 21.39 -5.09
CA THR A 24 -5.20 22.75 -4.91
C THR A 24 -4.09 23.78 -4.93
N VAL A 25 -2.84 23.36 -4.65
CA VAL A 25 -1.65 24.24 -4.66
C VAL A 25 -0.85 24.08 -5.96
N ASP A 26 -0.59 22.84 -6.39
CA ASP A 26 0.20 22.55 -7.60
C ASP A 26 -0.43 21.39 -8.41
N PRO A 27 -1.49 21.67 -9.17
CA PRO A 27 -2.18 20.67 -9.96
C PRO A 27 -1.33 20.09 -11.10
N VAL A 28 -0.39 20.87 -11.64
CA VAL A 28 0.52 20.40 -12.68
C VAL A 28 1.47 19.34 -12.15
N LYS A 29 2.06 19.61 -10.99
CA LYS A 29 2.96 18.64 -10.34
C LYS A 29 2.20 17.40 -9.87
N THR A 30 0.98 17.55 -9.37
CA THR A 30 0.11 16.44 -8.99
C THR A 30 -0.07 15.48 -10.16
N LEU A 31 -0.46 15.97 -11.32
CA LEU A 31 -0.63 15.15 -12.52
C LEU A 31 0.72 14.58 -13.02
N SER A 32 1.79 15.38 -13.07
CA SER A 32 3.08 14.91 -13.60
C SER A 32 3.78 13.89 -12.73
N ASN A 33 3.46 13.84 -11.43
CA ASN A 33 4.00 12.87 -10.49
C ASN A 33 3.18 11.58 -10.43
N TYR A 34 1.99 11.55 -11.04
CA TYR A 34 1.14 10.37 -11.05
C TYR A 34 1.43 9.48 -12.25
N HIS A 35 1.51 8.20 -11.99
CA HIS A 35 1.76 7.19 -13.02
C HIS A 35 0.61 6.20 -13.07
N PHE A 36 -0.13 6.25 -14.17
CA PHE A 36 -1.21 5.32 -14.40
C PHE A 36 -0.66 3.91 -14.61
N THR A 37 -1.17 2.97 -13.84
CA THR A 37 -1.08 1.53 -14.13
C THR A 37 -2.34 1.11 -14.88
N ASP A 38 -2.38 -0.09 -15.48
CA ASP A 38 -3.58 -0.57 -16.17
C ASP A 38 -4.81 -0.47 -15.27
N VAL A 39 -4.68 -0.90 -13.99
CA VAL A 39 -5.76 -0.86 -13.00
C VAL A 39 -6.23 0.57 -12.71
N THR A 40 -5.30 1.47 -12.45
CA THR A 40 -5.67 2.87 -12.13
C THR A 40 -6.15 3.63 -13.35
N ALA A 41 -5.71 3.28 -14.56
CA ALA A 41 -6.21 3.84 -15.80
C ALA A 41 -7.67 3.41 -16.08
N GLU A 42 -7.97 2.13 -15.90
CA GLU A 42 -9.34 1.61 -16.02
C GLU A 42 -10.28 2.27 -14.99
N LEU A 43 -9.87 2.35 -13.73
CA LEU A 43 -10.64 3.00 -12.67
C LEU A 43 -10.87 4.49 -12.97
N MET A 44 -9.83 5.21 -13.37
CA MET A 44 -9.95 6.63 -13.70
C MET A 44 -10.88 6.84 -14.90
N SER A 45 -10.72 6.06 -15.97
CA SER A 45 -11.62 6.11 -17.13
C SER A 45 -13.07 5.87 -16.73
N LYS A 46 -13.32 4.85 -15.91
CA LYS A 46 -14.65 4.52 -15.37
C LYS A 46 -15.26 5.67 -14.56
N TRP A 47 -14.47 6.32 -13.69
CA TRP A 47 -14.94 7.43 -12.88
C TRP A 47 -15.22 8.68 -13.72
N LEU A 48 -14.38 8.98 -14.72
CA LEU A 48 -14.60 10.07 -15.67
C LEU A 48 -15.89 9.86 -16.47
N ASP A 49 -16.14 8.64 -16.95
CA ASP A 49 -17.37 8.30 -17.66
C ASP A 49 -18.62 8.45 -16.77
N ARG A 50 -18.51 8.10 -15.49
CA ARG A 50 -19.58 8.29 -14.52
C ARG A 50 -19.88 9.77 -14.25
N ILE A 51 -18.85 10.60 -14.16
CA ILE A 51 -19.02 12.06 -14.01
C ILE A 51 -19.76 12.63 -15.22
N VAL A 52 -19.38 12.24 -16.44
CA VAL A 52 -20.05 12.71 -17.67
C VAL A 52 -21.52 12.29 -17.71
N ASN A 53 -21.85 11.10 -17.21
CA ASN A 53 -23.17 10.48 -17.28
C ASN A 53 -23.90 10.48 -15.92
N LEU A 54 -23.60 11.43 -15.04
CA LEU A 54 -24.12 11.43 -13.67
C LEU A 54 -25.65 11.50 -13.62
N GLN A 55 -26.26 12.28 -14.52
CA GLN A 55 -27.71 12.35 -14.64
C GLN A 55 -28.27 11.02 -15.11
N GLY A 56 -29.05 10.36 -14.27
CA GLY A 56 -29.63 9.03 -14.51
C GLY A 56 -28.97 7.88 -13.73
N GLN A 57 -27.97 8.15 -12.95
CA GLN A 57 -27.41 7.15 -12.02
C GLN A 57 -28.20 7.10 -10.71
N ARG A 58 -28.46 5.88 -10.21
CA ARG A 58 -29.16 5.69 -8.93
C ARG A 58 -28.32 6.12 -7.72
N LEU A 59 -27.00 5.98 -7.81
CA LEU A 59 -26.04 6.31 -6.75
C LEU A 59 -24.92 7.16 -7.35
N PRO A 60 -24.85 8.46 -7.04
CA PRO A 60 -23.81 9.35 -7.52
C PRO A 60 -22.52 9.27 -6.67
N ALA A 61 -22.48 8.36 -5.70
CA ALA A 61 -21.42 8.22 -4.72
C ALA A 61 -20.54 7.00 -5.03
N PHE A 62 -19.23 7.21 -5.06
CA PHE A 62 -18.23 6.21 -5.39
C PHE A 62 -17.13 6.18 -4.32
N ALA A 63 -16.76 4.99 -3.90
CA ALA A 63 -15.67 4.77 -2.95
C ALA A 63 -14.52 4.01 -3.62
N LEU A 64 -13.32 4.50 -3.46
CA LEU A 64 -12.09 3.78 -3.79
C LEU A 64 -11.54 3.17 -2.51
N ALA A 65 -11.79 1.87 -2.33
CA ALA A 65 -11.33 1.10 -1.19
C ALA A 65 -9.97 0.45 -1.46
N GLY A 66 -9.26 0.09 -0.42
CA GLY A 66 -8.00 -0.65 -0.50
C GLY A 66 -7.07 -0.32 0.67
N TYR A 67 -6.00 -1.08 0.81
CA TYR A 67 -5.03 -0.89 1.87
C TYR A 67 -4.45 0.52 1.89
N ARG A 68 -4.03 0.96 3.07
CA ARG A 68 -3.35 2.26 3.22
C ARG A 68 -2.06 2.27 2.38
N GLY A 69 -1.84 3.40 1.68
CA GLY A 69 -0.64 3.60 0.85
C GLY A 69 -0.64 2.92 -0.52
N VAL A 70 -1.78 2.34 -0.97
CA VAL A 70 -1.90 1.83 -2.35
C VAL A 70 -2.10 2.92 -3.40
N GLY A 71 -2.22 4.19 -3.00
CA GLY A 71 -2.32 5.30 -3.95
C GLY A 71 -3.71 5.92 -4.08
N LYS A 72 -4.67 5.60 -3.21
CA LYS A 72 -6.04 6.17 -3.23
C LYS A 72 -6.05 7.70 -3.22
N SER A 73 -5.32 8.32 -2.27
CA SER A 73 -5.21 9.77 -2.17
C SER A 73 -4.57 10.40 -3.42
N HIS A 74 -3.56 9.74 -4.02
CA HIS A 74 -2.99 10.18 -5.29
C HIS A 74 -4.01 10.12 -6.43
N PHE A 75 -4.80 9.05 -6.50
CA PHE A 75 -5.86 8.89 -7.50
C PHE A 75 -6.90 10.01 -7.38
N LEU A 76 -7.39 10.29 -6.17
CA LEU A 76 -8.36 11.35 -5.91
C LEU A 76 -7.79 12.75 -6.20
N ALA A 77 -6.52 12.99 -5.85
CA ALA A 77 -5.86 14.25 -6.15
C ALA A 77 -5.73 14.51 -7.66
N VAL A 78 -5.39 13.47 -8.45
CA VAL A 78 -5.33 13.57 -9.91
C VAL A 78 -6.72 13.78 -10.51
N LEU A 79 -7.73 13.09 -10.00
CA LEU A 79 -9.12 13.34 -10.40
C LEU A 79 -9.49 14.81 -10.16
N GLY A 80 -9.26 15.34 -8.94
CA GLY A 80 -9.52 16.73 -8.58
C GLY A 80 -8.80 17.72 -9.50
N ALA A 81 -7.50 17.48 -9.75
CA ALA A 81 -6.71 18.32 -10.66
C ALA A 81 -7.30 18.36 -12.09
N MET A 82 -7.67 17.20 -12.62
CA MET A 82 -8.27 17.13 -13.97
C MET A 82 -9.66 17.77 -14.03
N MET A 83 -10.45 17.70 -12.95
CA MET A 83 -11.76 18.33 -12.91
C MET A 83 -11.65 19.84 -12.88
N GLN A 84 -10.79 20.35 -12.02
CA GLN A 84 -10.60 21.78 -11.79
C GLN A 84 -9.87 22.49 -12.94
N HIS A 85 -8.95 21.76 -13.64
CA HIS A 85 -8.06 22.35 -14.65
C HIS A 85 -8.22 21.64 -16.02
N PRO A 86 -9.13 22.13 -16.90
CA PRO A 86 -9.36 21.54 -18.22
C PRO A 86 -8.11 21.34 -19.08
N ASP A 87 -7.15 22.26 -18.98
CA ASP A 87 -5.91 22.23 -19.76
C ASP A 87 -4.99 21.07 -19.39
N LEU A 88 -5.11 20.56 -18.16
CA LEU A 88 -4.31 19.41 -17.73
C LEU A 88 -4.77 18.11 -18.40
N ARG A 89 -6.02 18.01 -18.82
CA ARG A 89 -6.56 16.81 -19.48
C ARG A 89 -5.82 16.48 -20.78
N SER A 90 -5.35 17.50 -21.50
CA SER A 90 -4.54 17.32 -22.71
C SER A 90 -3.11 16.83 -22.44
N ARG A 91 -2.66 16.89 -21.20
CA ARG A 91 -1.32 16.41 -20.78
C ARG A 91 -1.32 14.94 -20.33
N VAL A 92 -2.50 14.35 -20.21
CA VAL A 92 -2.62 12.91 -19.87
C VAL A 92 -2.19 12.10 -21.08
N THR A 93 -1.13 11.31 -20.91
CA THR A 93 -0.54 10.47 -21.97
C THR A 93 -1.10 9.04 -21.99
N GLU A 94 -1.74 8.63 -20.88
CA GLU A 94 -2.36 7.33 -20.78
C GLU A 94 -3.61 7.26 -21.70
N PRO A 95 -3.69 6.32 -22.67
CA PRO A 95 -4.70 6.37 -23.73
C PRO A 95 -6.15 6.24 -23.25
N LEU A 96 -6.42 5.33 -22.29
CA LEU A 96 -7.77 5.13 -21.77
C LEU A 96 -8.26 6.39 -21.03
N VAL A 97 -7.43 6.94 -20.17
CA VAL A 97 -7.76 8.14 -19.39
C VAL A 97 -7.88 9.36 -20.30
N SER A 98 -6.96 9.52 -21.27
CA SER A 98 -7.00 10.61 -22.24
C SER A 98 -8.29 10.59 -23.06
N THR A 99 -8.72 9.41 -23.51
CA THR A 99 -9.98 9.23 -24.25
C THR A 99 -11.20 9.58 -23.40
N ALA A 100 -11.25 9.10 -22.16
CA ALA A 100 -12.35 9.44 -21.25
C ALA A 100 -12.36 10.94 -20.89
N ALA A 101 -11.18 11.54 -20.66
CA ALA A 101 -11.05 12.95 -20.36
C ALA A 101 -11.51 13.89 -21.49
N GLN A 102 -11.41 13.46 -22.76
CA GLN A 102 -11.92 14.23 -23.91
C GLN A 102 -13.45 14.41 -23.83
N ARG A 103 -14.19 13.48 -23.25
CA ARG A 103 -15.65 13.58 -23.09
C ARG A 103 -16.06 14.68 -22.11
N LEU A 104 -15.21 15.07 -21.17
CA LEU A 104 -15.42 16.19 -20.27
C LEU A 104 -15.35 17.55 -21.01
N ARG A 105 -14.91 17.56 -22.27
CA ARG A 105 -14.69 18.76 -23.09
C ARG A 105 -13.78 19.76 -22.36
N ARG A 106 -13.84 21.04 -22.69
CA ARG A 106 -13.10 22.11 -21.99
C ARG A 106 -13.89 22.75 -20.84
N ARG A 107 -14.80 21.99 -20.22
CA ARG A 107 -15.60 22.50 -19.11
C ARG A 107 -14.79 22.47 -17.80
N HIS A 108 -14.95 23.50 -17.00
CA HIS A 108 -14.44 23.55 -15.64
C HIS A 108 -15.50 22.94 -14.70
N TYR A 109 -15.08 22.05 -13.83
CA TYR A 109 -15.93 21.44 -12.81
C TYR A 109 -15.56 22.04 -11.46
N PRO A 110 -16.51 22.60 -10.69
CA PRO A 110 -16.23 23.04 -9.34
C PRO A 110 -15.92 21.83 -8.45
N VAL A 111 -14.88 21.95 -7.62
CA VAL A 111 -14.38 20.84 -6.76
C VAL A 111 -14.30 21.31 -5.31
N ALA A 112 -14.88 20.56 -4.39
CA ALA A 112 -14.58 20.64 -2.97
C ALA A 112 -13.72 19.42 -2.57
N TYR A 113 -12.62 19.66 -1.87
CA TYR A 113 -11.70 18.63 -1.42
C TYR A 113 -11.62 18.62 0.10
N VAL A 114 -12.10 17.54 0.70
CA VAL A 114 -12.12 17.29 2.13
C VAL A 114 -10.96 16.36 2.48
N ARG A 115 -10.12 16.74 3.43
CA ARG A 115 -9.06 15.90 4.00
C ARG A 115 -9.42 15.57 5.44
N ARG A 116 -9.64 14.29 5.72
CA ARG A 116 -9.97 13.83 7.07
C ARG A 116 -8.73 13.90 7.97
N GLY A 117 -8.91 14.39 9.22
CA GLY A 117 -7.87 14.48 10.24
C GLY A 117 -7.38 15.90 10.51
N LEU A 118 -7.90 16.91 9.83
CA LEU A 118 -7.56 18.33 10.07
C LEU A 118 -8.42 18.96 11.17
N LYS A 119 -9.64 18.45 11.38
CA LYS A 119 -10.60 18.90 12.41
C LYS A 119 -11.06 17.72 13.26
N SER A 120 -11.84 18.03 14.30
CA SER A 120 -12.37 17.02 15.23
C SER A 120 -13.37 16.08 14.55
N THR A 121 -14.19 16.60 13.62
CA THR A 121 -15.22 15.83 12.94
C THR A 121 -15.16 15.99 11.43
N LEU A 122 -15.57 14.95 10.70
CA LEU A 122 -15.72 15.00 9.25
C LEU A 122 -16.72 16.06 8.80
N ARG A 123 -17.75 16.32 9.60
CA ARG A 123 -18.76 17.36 9.32
C ARG A 123 -18.13 18.75 9.27
N GLU A 124 -17.27 19.10 10.23
CA GLU A 124 -16.56 20.38 10.23
C GLU A 124 -15.65 20.54 9.01
N GLU A 125 -14.92 19.47 8.65
CA GLU A 125 -14.04 19.48 7.47
C GLU A 125 -14.82 19.63 6.16
N LEU A 126 -15.99 18.97 6.06
CA LEU A 126 -16.86 19.10 4.91
C LEU A 126 -17.41 20.53 4.77
N ILE A 127 -17.89 21.12 5.88
CA ILE A 127 -18.42 22.49 5.87
C ILE A 127 -17.34 23.46 5.43
N ASP A 128 -16.12 23.37 5.99
CA ASP A 128 -15.00 24.23 5.59
C ASP A 128 -14.67 24.10 4.10
N ALA A 129 -14.62 22.87 3.58
CA ALA A 129 -14.31 22.63 2.17
C ALA A 129 -15.41 23.14 1.22
N LEU A 130 -16.68 22.95 1.59
CA LEU A 130 -17.81 23.48 0.83
C LEU A 130 -17.84 25.01 0.91
N ALA A 131 -17.67 25.59 2.09
CA ALA A 131 -17.62 27.03 2.27
C ALA A 131 -16.56 27.69 1.40
N LEU A 132 -15.34 27.13 1.37
CA LEU A 132 -14.26 27.60 0.52
C LEU A 132 -14.60 27.47 -0.97
N SER A 133 -15.13 26.31 -1.40
CA SER A 133 -15.45 26.05 -2.80
C SER A 133 -16.64 26.85 -3.31
N LEU A 134 -17.63 27.11 -2.45
CA LEU A 134 -18.83 27.87 -2.76
C LEU A 134 -18.70 29.37 -2.48
N GLU A 135 -17.61 29.80 -1.86
CA GLU A 135 -17.37 31.20 -1.45
C GLU A 135 -18.46 31.70 -0.47
N LEU A 136 -18.86 30.82 0.48
CA LEU A 136 -19.94 31.14 1.41
C LEU A 136 -19.50 32.15 2.47
N PRO A 137 -20.39 33.10 2.83
CA PRO A 137 -20.15 33.96 3.98
C PRO A 137 -20.23 33.17 5.29
N ALA A 138 -19.62 33.68 6.35
CA ALA A 138 -19.61 33.03 7.66
C ALA A 138 -21.01 32.80 8.26
N SER A 139 -22.00 33.57 7.85
CA SER A 139 -23.40 33.40 8.25
C SER A 139 -24.05 32.10 7.76
N ASP A 140 -23.51 31.51 6.71
CA ASP A 140 -24.13 30.38 6.01
C ASP A 140 -23.44 29.04 6.34
N LEU A 141 -22.49 29.04 7.30
CA LEU A 141 -21.77 27.83 7.73
C LEU A 141 -22.65 26.86 8.52
N ASP A 142 -23.75 27.34 9.12
CA ASP A 142 -24.69 26.53 9.93
C ASP A 142 -25.83 25.96 9.09
N LEU A 143 -25.79 26.07 7.76
CA LEU A 143 -26.82 25.51 6.89
C LEU A 143 -26.90 23.97 7.03
N PRO A 144 -28.14 23.41 6.91
CA PRO A 144 -28.32 21.98 6.80
C PRO A 144 -27.50 21.38 5.62
N LEU A 145 -27.07 20.13 5.74
CA LEU A 145 -26.31 19.42 4.69
C LEU A 145 -27.07 19.44 3.35
N GLU A 146 -28.40 19.31 3.39
CA GLU A 146 -29.24 19.32 2.19
C GLU A 146 -29.11 20.64 1.44
N ASP A 147 -29.12 21.77 2.15
CA ASP A 147 -29.03 23.11 1.56
C ASP A 147 -27.61 23.36 1.02
N LEU A 148 -26.55 22.95 1.77
CA LEU A 148 -25.17 23.05 1.31
C LEU A 148 -24.93 22.26 0.01
N LEU A 149 -25.45 21.03 -0.08
CA LEU A 149 -25.34 20.23 -1.30
C LEU A 149 -26.27 20.75 -2.41
N GLY A 150 -27.36 21.44 -2.06
CA GLY A 150 -28.18 22.19 -3.01
C GLY A 150 -27.41 23.31 -3.66
N LEU A 151 -26.73 24.17 -2.86
CA LEU A 151 -25.86 25.23 -3.34
C LEU A 151 -24.69 24.70 -4.19
N ALA A 152 -24.11 23.55 -3.80
CA ALA A 152 -23.08 22.88 -4.59
C ALA A 152 -23.61 22.42 -5.96
N SER A 153 -24.79 21.82 -6.01
CA SER A 153 -25.46 21.44 -7.26
C SER A 153 -25.71 22.66 -8.17
N ASP A 154 -26.19 23.77 -7.59
CA ASP A 154 -26.45 25.01 -8.32
C ASP A 154 -25.16 25.65 -8.85
N LYS A 155 -24.07 25.63 -8.08
CA LYS A 155 -22.74 26.10 -8.51
C LYS A 155 -22.22 25.30 -9.71
N GLY A 156 -22.52 23.98 -9.76
CA GLY A 156 -22.18 23.11 -10.89
C GLY A 156 -22.92 23.52 -12.17
N GLY A 157 -24.21 23.86 -12.06
CA GLY A 157 -25.06 24.22 -13.21
C GLY A 157 -25.19 23.04 -14.19
N GLU A 158 -24.65 23.21 -15.39
CA GLU A 158 -24.68 22.16 -16.43
C GLU A 158 -23.70 21.00 -16.22
N VAL A 159 -22.74 21.16 -15.31
CA VAL A 159 -21.77 20.12 -14.98
C VAL A 159 -21.94 19.72 -13.52
N PRO A 160 -21.63 18.46 -13.14
CA PRO A 160 -21.67 18.08 -11.74
C PRO A 160 -20.67 18.88 -10.89
N PHE A 161 -21.09 19.21 -9.68
CA PHE A 161 -20.15 19.59 -8.63
C PHE A 161 -19.41 18.34 -8.15
N ILE A 162 -18.11 18.42 -8.00
CA ILE A 162 -17.27 17.31 -7.61
C ILE A 162 -16.90 17.44 -6.13
N LEU A 163 -17.41 16.54 -5.30
CA LEU A 163 -17.07 16.44 -3.90
C LEU A 163 -16.13 15.26 -3.70
N ILE A 164 -14.90 15.55 -3.28
CA ILE A 164 -13.87 14.55 -2.99
C ILE A 164 -13.61 14.52 -1.49
N ILE A 165 -13.72 13.34 -0.88
CA ILE A 165 -13.42 13.13 0.54
C ILE A 165 -12.28 12.12 0.66
N ASP A 166 -11.10 12.59 1.04
CA ASP A 166 -9.94 11.76 1.27
C ASP A 166 -9.81 11.44 2.77
N THR A 167 -10.22 10.23 3.14
CA THR A 167 -10.16 9.77 4.53
C THR A 167 -8.80 9.17 4.91
N ALA A 168 -7.88 9.06 3.96
CA ALA A 168 -6.60 8.37 4.10
C ALA A 168 -5.37 9.28 3.93
N SER A 169 -5.57 10.60 3.76
CA SER A 169 -4.48 11.55 3.44
C SER A 169 -3.64 11.91 4.65
N GLU A 170 -4.24 12.04 5.82
CA GLU A 170 -3.56 12.49 7.02
C GLU A 170 -3.15 11.31 7.92
N ARG A 171 -2.06 11.51 8.66
CA ARG A 171 -1.44 10.48 9.50
C ARG A 171 -2.37 9.95 10.59
N GLU A 172 -3.17 10.84 11.16
CA GLU A 172 -4.09 10.56 12.26
C GLU A 172 -5.55 10.44 11.80
N ALA A 173 -5.77 10.39 10.48
CA ALA A 173 -7.09 10.24 9.92
C ALA A 173 -7.64 8.84 10.22
N HIS A 174 -8.54 8.77 11.19
CA HIS A 174 -9.31 7.56 11.45
C HIS A 174 -10.78 7.85 11.15
N VAL A 175 -11.38 7.02 10.32
CA VAL A 175 -12.83 7.05 10.10
C VAL A 175 -13.48 6.39 11.31
N SER A 176 -14.18 7.18 12.11
CA SER A 176 -14.95 6.68 13.24
C SER A 176 -16.27 6.05 12.75
N ARG A 177 -16.98 5.36 13.64
CA ARG A 177 -18.33 4.86 13.36
C ARG A 177 -19.30 5.98 13.01
N ASP A 178 -19.15 7.13 13.65
CA ASP A 178 -19.98 8.32 13.39
C ASP A 178 -19.67 8.92 12.02
N ASP A 179 -18.40 8.93 11.59
CA ASP A 179 -18.02 9.35 10.24
C ASP A 179 -18.66 8.43 9.18
N GLY A 180 -18.72 7.10 9.42
CA GLY A 180 -19.37 6.16 8.51
C GLY A 180 -20.85 6.43 8.31
N ALA A 181 -21.57 6.76 9.38
CA ALA A 181 -22.97 7.17 9.31
C ALA A 181 -23.14 8.49 8.54
N PHE A 182 -22.25 9.45 8.80
CA PHE A 182 -22.28 10.75 8.11
C PHE A 182 -21.90 10.64 6.63
N LEU A 183 -20.95 9.79 6.25
CA LEU A 183 -20.66 9.51 4.84
C LEU A 183 -21.90 8.96 4.11
N SER A 184 -22.66 8.08 4.75
CA SER A 184 -23.91 7.57 4.16
C SER A 184 -24.97 8.67 4.03
N GLU A 185 -25.11 9.55 5.04
CA GLU A 185 -26.00 10.73 4.98
C GLU A 185 -25.63 11.65 3.81
N ILE A 186 -24.32 11.90 3.58
CA ILE A 186 -23.85 12.71 2.43
C ILE A 186 -24.26 12.05 1.11
N ALA A 187 -24.04 10.74 0.98
CA ALA A 187 -24.35 10.01 -0.26
C ALA A 187 -25.85 10.01 -0.57
N GLU A 188 -26.69 9.78 0.44
CA GLU A 188 -28.14 9.80 0.32
C GLU A 188 -28.66 11.20 -0.04
N THR A 189 -28.10 12.24 0.59
CA THR A 189 -28.46 13.64 0.31
C THR A 189 -28.02 14.06 -1.10
N ALA A 190 -26.89 13.58 -1.58
CA ALA A 190 -26.39 13.84 -2.92
C ALA A 190 -27.16 13.10 -4.04
N ALA A 191 -27.90 12.02 -3.70
CA ALA A 191 -28.52 11.13 -4.68
C ALA A 191 -29.47 11.81 -5.68
N ASN A 192 -30.12 12.92 -5.28
CA ASN A 192 -31.04 13.68 -6.12
C ASN A 192 -30.47 15.03 -6.59
N LYS A 193 -29.17 15.24 -6.46
CA LYS A 193 -28.50 16.49 -6.78
C LYS A 193 -27.44 16.27 -7.87
N ASN A 194 -27.08 17.33 -8.58
CA ASN A 194 -26.01 17.26 -9.59
C ASN A 194 -24.62 17.33 -8.91
N VAL A 195 -24.37 16.41 -7.98
CA VAL A 195 -23.13 16.31 -7.20
C VAL A 195 -22.55 14.91 -7.39
N PHE A 196 -21.32 14.83 -7.88
CA PHE A 196 -20.54 13.59 -7.88
C PHE A 196 -19.75 13.50 -6.58
N LEU A 197 -19.88 12.40 -5.87
CA LEU A 197 -19.18 12.14 -4.62
C LEU A 197 -18.14 11.01 -4.82
N GLY A 198 -16.87 11.33 -4.60
CA GLY A 198 -15.77 10.37 -4.63
C GLY A 198 -15.03 10.32 -3.29
N ILE A 199 -14.93 9.15 -2.68
CA ILE A 199 -14.25 8.99 -1.39
C ILE A 199 -13.12 7.97 -1.47
N ALA A 200 -12.07 8.15 -0.65
CA ALA A 200 -11.08 7.11 -0.35
C ALA A 200 -11.46 6.41 0.95
N LEU A 201 -11.35 5.09 0.98
CA LEU A 201 -11.57 4.27 2.18
C LEU A 201 -10.38 3.33 2.39
N ASP A 202 -9.90 3.25 3.61
CA ASP A 202 -8.95 2.21 3.99
C ASP A 202 -9.67 0.88 4.23
N ASP A 203 -9.01 -0.23 3.95
CA ASP A 203 -9.55 -1.58 4.04
C ASP A 203 -9.94 -1.98 5.47
N ASP A 204 -9.23 -1.42 6.45
CA ASP A 204 -9.52 -1.62 7.88
C ASP A 204 -10.93 -1.15 8.26
N ILE A 205 -11.46 -0.19 7.50
CA ILE A 205 -12.82 0.32 7.65
C ILE A 205 -13.80 -0.63 6.95
N ALA A 206 -13.33 -1.34 5.94
CA ALA A 206 -14.12 -2.32 5.21
C ALA A 206 -14.46 -3.56 6.06
N GLY A 207 -13.69 -3.87 7.09
CA GLY A 207 -13.90 -5.00 8.01
C GLY A 207 -14.59 -4.66 9.34
N ALA A 208 -14.74 -3.38 9.70
CA ALA A 208 -15.34 -3.00 10.97
C ALA A 208 -16.87 -3.17 10.96
N ASP A 209 -17.40 -3.96 11.89
CA ASP A 209 -18.82 -4.23 12.05
C ASP A 209 -19.68 -2.94 12.06
N GLY A 210 -20.55 -2.80 11.09
CA GLY A 210 -21.54 -1.74 10.99
C GLY A 210 -21.22 -0.56 10.07
N ILE A 211 -19.95 -0.18 9.85
CA ILE A 211 -19.56 0.87 8.90
C ILE A 211 -19.76 0.38 7.47
N ASN A 212 -19.41 -0.85 7.20
CA ASN A 212 -19.54 -1.50 5.91
C ASN A 212 -20.95 -1.58 5.36
N SER A 213 -21.93 -1.90 6.20
CA SER A 213 -23.29 -2.08 5.73
C SER A 213 -23.94 -0.76 5.29
N ALA A 214 -23.59 0.35 5.92
CA ALA A 214 -24.06 1.68 5.53
C ALA A 214 -23.38 2.15 4.24
N ILE A 215 -22.05 2.09 4.19
CA ILE A 215 -21.26 2.51 3.02
C ILE A 215 -21.56 1.63 1.80
N SER A 216 -21.66 0.31 1.94
CA SER A 216 -21.96 -0.59 0.83
C SER A 216 -23.36 -0.42 0.23
N ARG A 217 -24.30 0.16 0.98
CA ARG A 217 -25.63 0.51 0.46
C ARG A 217 -25.66 1.84 -0.28
N SER A 218 -24.84 2.79 0.17
CA SER A 218 -24.88 4.18 -0.31
C SER A 218 -23.83 4.47 -1.37
N TYR A 219 -22.78 3.63 -1.47
CA TYR A 219 -21.68 3.82 -2.41
C TYR A 219 -21.50 2.65 -3.37
N THR A 220 -21.08 2.95 -4.59
CA THR A 220 -20.47 1.97 -5.48
C THR A 220 -19.00 1.85 -5.12
N ILE A 221 -18.57 0.68 -4.63
CA ILE A 221 -17.20 0.46 -4.18
C ILE A 221 -16.36 -0.09 -5.34
N ASP A 222 -15.30 0.61 -5.65
CA ASP A 222 -14.20 0.16 -6.51
C ASP A 222 -12.99 -0.15 -5.62
N TYR A 223 -12.23 -1.20 -5.95
CA TYR A 223 -11.14 -1.67 -5.12
C TYR A 223 -9.79 -1.46 -5.80
N LEU A 224 -8.83 -0.92 -5.06
CA LEU A 224 -7.46 -0.74 -5.50
C LEU A 224 -6.55 -1.69 -4.70
N ASP A 225 -6.20 -2.80 -5.32
CA ASP A 225 -5.29 -3.78 -4.76
C ASP A 225 -3.85 -3.26 -4.80
N GLN A 226 -3.04 -3.71 -3.83
CA GLN A 226 -1.62 -3.39 -3.79
C GLN A 226 -0.81 -4.05 -4.93
N GLU A 227 -1.34 -5.09 -5.57
CA GLU A 227 -0.64 -5.79 -6.65
C GLU A 227 -0.22 -4.85 -7.78
N HIS A 228 -0.96 -3.78 -8.06
CA HIS A 228 -0.56 -2.80 -9.06
C HIS A 228 0.74 -2.05 -8.70
N LEU A 229 1.15 -2.01 -7.42
CA LEU A 229 2.36 -1.33 -6.97
C LEU A 229 3.63 -1.94 -7.56
N TYR A 230 3.64 -3.25 -7.88
CA TYR A 230 4.82 -3.83 -8.53
C TYR A 230 5.12 -3.17 -9.89
N LYS A 231 4.09 -2.77 -10.63
CA LYS A 231 4.25 -2.04 -11.91
C LYS A 231 4.77 -0.61 -11.68
N VAL A 232 4.33 0.04 -10.60
CA VAL A 232 4.88 1.35 -10.20
C VAL A 232 6.35 1.22 -9.83
N VAL A 233 6.72 0.18 -9.07
CA VAL A 233 8.12 -0.10 -8.73
C VAL A 233 8.94 -0.33 -10.00
N GLU A 234 8.47 -1.16 -10.93
CA GLU A 234 9.16 -1.49 -12.17
C GLU A 234 9.42 -0.26 -13.04
N ALA A 235 8.39 0.54 -13.28
CA ALA A 235 8.46 1.64 -14.22
C ALA A 235 9.09 2.92 -13.65
N HIS A 236 8.90 3.15 -12.34
CA HIS A 236 9.16 4.47 -11.76
C HIS A 236 10.16 4.49 -10.62
N ILE A 237 10.39 3.35 -9.94
CA ILE A 237 11.41 3.25 -8.90
C ILE A 237 12.65 2.52 -9.42
N PHE A 238 12.46 1.38 -10.08
CA PHE A 238 13.52 0.52 -10.60
C PHE A 238 13.39 0.26 -12.10
N PRO A 239 13.39 1.30 -12.96
CA PRO A 239 13.39 1.07 -14.41
C PRO A 239 14.63 0.28 -14.82
N LYS A 240 14.41 -0.76 -15.61
CA LYS A 240 15.46 -1.67 -16.06
C LYS A 240 16.24 -1.04 -17.20
N ARG A 241 17.56 -1.21 -17.18
CA ARG A 241 18.40 -0.80 -18.30
C ARG A 241 18.19 -1.71 -19.49
N SER A 242 18.33 -1.15 -20.68
CA SER A 242 18.20 -1.92 -21.92
C SER A 242 19.16 -3.12 -21.93
N GLN A 243 18.72 -4.26 -22.47
CA GLN A 243 19.51 -5.49 -22.65
C GLN A 243 19.86 -6.28 -21.37
N MET A 244 19.35 -5.91 -20.20
CA MET A 244 19.63 -6.62 -18.94
C MET A 244 18.64 -7.76 -18.64
N GLN A 245 17.67 -8.02 -19.49
CA GLN A 245 16.69 -9.10 -19.28
C GLN A 245 17.35 -10.48 -19.15
N ALA A 246 18.36 -10.78 -19.98
CA ALA A 246 19.08 -12.05 -19.89
C ALA A 246 19.83 -12.25 -18.58
N VAL A 247 20.36 -11.15 -18.00
CA VAL A 247 21.03 -11.18 -16.69
C VAL A 247 20.00 -11.44 -15.59
N LEU A 248 18.85 -10.74 -15.62
CA LEU A 248 17.76 -10.94 -14.66
C LEU A 248 17.16 -12.35 -14.74
N HIS A 249 16.97 -12.89 -15.95
CA HIS A 249 16.58 -14.27 -16.15
C HIS A 249 17.59 -15.24 -15.51
N GLY A 250 18.88 -15.01 -15.71
CA GLY A 250 19.95 -15.82 -15.11
C GLY A 250 19.94 -15.78 -13.58
N VAL A 251 19.70 -14.61 -12.97
CA VAL A 251 19.54 -14.46 -11.51
C VAL A 251 18.31 -15.20 -11.01
N TYR A 252 17.17 -15.01 -11.68
CA TYR A 252 15.93 -15.69 -11.35
C TYR A 252 16.06 -17.22 -11.39
N ASP A 253 16.62 -17.75 -12.49
CA ASP A 253 16.84 -19.18 -12.66
C ASP A 253 17.79 -19.75 -11.61
N HIS A 254 18.80 -18.98 -11.23
CA HIS A 254 19.71 -19.38 -10.16
C HIS A 254 18.97 -19.51 -8.84
N LEU A 255 18.22 -18.48 -8.42
CA LEU A 255 17.47 -18.51 -7.17
C LEU A 255 16.44 -19.65 -7.16
N ARG A 256 15.67 -19.81 -8.24
CA ARG A 256 14.66 -20.85 -8.33
C ARG A 256 15.23 -22.28 -8.31
N ARG A 257 16.43 -22.46 -8.83
CA ARG A 257 17.14 -23.76 -8.80
C ARG A 257 17.59 -24.15 -7.41
N HIS A 258 18.03 -23.19 -6.62
CA HIS A 258 18.59 -23.43 -5.29
C HIS A 258 17.58 -23.25 -4.14
N LEU A 259 16.45 -22.60 -4.41
CA LEU A 259 15.37 -22.38 -3.46
C LEU A 259 14.08 -22.99 -4.00
N SER A 260 13.80 -24.24 -3.68
CA SER A 260 12.61 -24.98 -4.15
C SER A 260 11.28 -24.29 -3.81
N THR A 261 11.26 -23.52 -2.73
CA THR A 261 10.12 -22.73 -2.25
C THR A 261 10.09 -21.29 -2.80
N PHE A 262 10.97 -20.94 -3.76
CA PHE A 262 10.93 -19.65 -4.44
C PHE A 262 9.75 -19.61 -5.43
N ARG A 263 8.60 -19.18 -4.93
CA ARG A 263 7.28 -19.32 -5.60
C ARG A 263 6.91 -18.19 -6.56
N TRP A 264 7.65 -17.08 -6.50
CA TRP A 264 7.33 -15.90 -7.31
C TRP A 264 7.64 -16.14 -8.79
N SER A 265 6.76 -15.61 -9.67
CA SER A 265 6.98 -15.68 -11.11
C SER A 265 8.18 -14.82 -11.54
N GLU A 266 8.78 -15.18 -12.67
CA GLU A 266 9.86 -14.40 -13.26
C GLU A 266 9.45 -12.95 -13.54
N GLN A 267 8.22 -12.76 -14.03
CA GLN A 267 7.68 -11.43 -14.29
C GLN A 267 7.65 -10.59 -12.99
N ARG A 268 7.14 -11.15 -11.90
CA ARG A 268 7.07 -10.45 -10.61
C ARG A 268 8.46 -10.18 -10.03
N PHE A 269 9.35 -11.14 -10.11
CA PHE A 269 10.75 -10.98 -9.70
C PHE A 269 11.44 -9.86 -10.49
N THR A 270 11.36 -9.91 -11.82
CA THR A 270 11.98 -8.92 -12.70
C THR A 270 11.43 -7.52 -12.45
N ALA A 271 10.12 -7.38 -12.29
CA ALA A 271 9.48 -6.10 -12.01
C ALA A 271 9.98 -5.47 -10.70
N LEU A 272 10.06 -6.27 -9.64
CA LEU A 272 10.45 -5.79 -8.30
C LEU A 272 11.97 -5.67 -8.10
N TYR A 273 12.78 -6.38 -8.89
CA TYR A 273 14.23 -6.37 -8.74
C TYR A 273 14.82 -4.95 -8.69
N PRO A 274 15.71 -4.60 -7.73
CA PRO A 274 16.42 -5.46 -6.80
C PRO A 274 15.70 -5.70 -5.46
N MET A 275 14.43 -5.38 -5.32
CA MET A 275 13.65 -5.66 -4.12
C MET A 275 13.15 -7.11 -4.13
N HIS A 276 13.30 -7.81 -3.01
CA HIS A 276 12.78 -9.18 -2.88
C HIS A 276 11.25 -9.18 -2.94
N PRO A 277 10.61 -10.03 -3.75
CA PRO A 277 9.15 -10.04 -3.91
C PRO A 277 8.35 -10.23 -2.62
N VAL A 278 8.90 -10.90 -1.62
CA VAL A 278 8.26 -11.09 -0.31
C VAL A 278 7.94 -9.77 0.40
N ILE A 279 8.70 -8.70 0.11
CA ILE A 279 8.49 -7.40 0.73
C ILE A 279 7.13 -6.82 0.34
N LEU A 280 6.70 -7.03 -0.91
CA LEU A 280 5.37 -6.60 -1.34
C LEU A 280 4.25 -7.34 -0.58
N GLU A 281 4.47 -8.62 -0.22
CA GLU A 281 3.50 -9.40 0.54
C GLU A 281 3.45 -9.01 2.03
N VAL A 282 4.59 -8.63 2.60
CA VAL A 282 4.70 -8.23 4.02
C VAL A 282 4.29 -6.76 4.23
N ALA A 283 4.41 -5.92 3.21
CA ALA A 283 4.15 -4.48 3.30
C ALA A 283 2.77 -4.10 3.87
N PRO A 284 1.64 -4.76 3.51
CA PRO A 284 0.33 -4.45 4.10
C PRO A 284 0.28 -4.70 5.59
N ILE A 285 0.87 -5.82 6.01
CA ILE A 285 0.90 -6.24 7.41
C ILE A 285 1.77 -5.29 8.23
N VAL A 286 2.93 -4.91 7.71
CA VAL A 286 3.77 -3.89 8.35
C VAL A 286 3.01 -2.58 8.50
N ARG A 287 2.25 -2.16 7.48
CA ARG A 287 1.43 -0.94 7.53
C ARG A 287 0.29 -1.00 8.53
N PHE A 288 -0.27 -2.17 8.75
CA PHE A 288 -1.31 -2.34 9.77
C PHE A 288 -0.80 -1.89 11.15
N TYR A 289 0.46 -2.20 11.45
CA TYR A 289 1.10 -1.81 12.71
C TYR A 289 1.84 -0.47 12.64
N VAL A 290 2.42 -0.14 11.49
CA VAL A 290 3.24 1.08 11.26
C VAL A 290 2.62 1.86 10.12
N HIS A 291 1.64 2.70 10.43
CA HIS A 291 0.85 3.44 9.45
C HIS A 291 1.68 4.29 8.48
N ASP A 292 2.86 4.73 8.90
CA ASP A 292 3.76 5.55 8.09
C ASP A 292 4.67 4.77 7.14
N PHE A 293 4.68 3.46 7.21
CA PHE A 293 5.48 2.66 6.31
C PHE A 293 5.03 2.85 4.86
N ALA A 294 5.85 3.52 4.05
CA ALA A 294 5.61 3.77 2.63
C ALA A 294 6.49 2.85 1.78
N LEU A 295 5.91 1.81 1.20
CA LEU A 295 6.64 0.80 0.39
C LEU A 295 7.49 1.44 -0.72
N LEU A 296 6.94 2.39 -1.47
CA LEU A 296 7.64 3.02 -2.59
C LEU A 296 8.80 3.90 -2.11
N GLY A 297 8.62 4.60 -0.98
CA GLY A 297 9.69 5.37 -0.34
C GLY A 297 10.81 4.47 0.17
N PHE A 298 10.46 3.38 0.85
CA PHE A 298 11.42 2.35 1.29
C PHE A 298 12.19 1.77 0.09
N ALA A 299 11.48 1.38 -0.98
CA ALA A 299 12.11 0.81 -2.17
C ALA A 299 13.15 1.76 -2.79
N ALA A 300 12.82 3.04 -2.92
CA ALA A 300 13.74 4.05 -3.46
C ALA A 300 14.99 4.21 -2.57
N GLU A 301 14.79 4.33 -1.25
CA GLU A 301 15.89 4.53 -0.30
C GLU A 301 16.81 3.30 -0.19
N ALA A 302 16.23 2.11 -0.04
CA ALA A 302 17.00 0.86 0.02
C ALA A 302 17.67 0.55 -1.32
N GLY A 303 16.98 0.86 -2.43
CA GLY A 303 17.54 0.74 -3.78
C GLY A 303 18.80 1.56 -3.99
N ALA A 304 18.84 2.77 -3.49
CA ALA A 304 20.06 3.61 -3.58
C ALA A 304 21.26 2.98 -2.83
N LYS A 305 21.01 2.29 -1.72
CA LYS A 305 22.06 1.65 -0.89
C LYS A 305 22.61 0.37 -1.53
N ILE A 306 21.82 -0.35 -2.34
CA ILE A 306 22.22 -1.66 -2.90
C ILE A 306 22.98 -1.56 -4.23
N LEU A 307 23.01 -0.42 -4.90
CA LEU A 307 23.54 -0.24 -6.25
C LEU A 307 24.96 -0.79 -6.49
N GLY A 308 25.80 -0.76 -5.47
CA GLY A 308 27.20 -1.25 -5.54
C GLY A 308 27.35 -2.75 -5.36
N ARG A 309 26.30 -3.46 -4.94
CA ARG A 309 26.35 -4.91 -4.65
C ARG A 309 26.29 -5.75 -5.93
N PRO A 310 26.69 -7.04 -5.87
CA PRO A 310 26.54 -7.98 -6.98
C PRO A 310 25.08 -8.10 -7.44
N ALA A 311 24.89 -8.52 -8.70
CA ALA A 311 23.57 -8.61 -9.34
C ALA A 311 22.61 -9.61 -8.68
N ASP A 312 23.10 -10.59 -7.93
CA ASP A 312 22.31 -11.56 -7.16
C ASP A 312 21.90 -11.06 -5.77
N SER A 313 22.35 -9.87 -5.39
CA SER A 313 21.95 -9.24 -4.12
C SER A 313 20.57 -8.60 -4.24
N LEU A 314 19.70 -8.91 -3.28
CA LEU A 314 18.36 -8.28 -3.18
C LEU A 314 18.23 -7.49 -1.88
N ILE A 315 17.37 -6.47 -1.90
CA ILE A 315 16.87 -5.81 -0.71
C ILE A 315 16.01 -6.81 0.05
N GLY A 316 16.36 -7.12 1.30
CA GLY A 316 15.74 -8.18 2.09
C GLY A 316 14.74 -7.72 3.15
N LEU A 317 14.12 -8.68 3.82
CA LEU A 317 13.21 -8.41 4.94
C LEU A 317 13.92 -7.78 6.14
N ASP A 318 15.20 -8.06 6.33
CA ASP A 318 16.00 -7.47 7.39
C ASP A 318 16.10 -5.94 7.24
N GLU A 319 16.19 -5.43 6.00
CA GLU A 319 16.18 -3.99 5.75
C GLU A 319 14.80 -3.36 6.05
N VAL A 320 13.71 -4.08 5.81
CA VAL A 320 12.37 -3.65 6.24
C VAL A 320 12.27 -3.63 7.76
N PHE A 321 12.71 -4.72 8.42
CA PHE A 321 12.71 -4.79 9.88
C PHE A 321 13.49 -3.65 10.51
N ASP A 322 14.71 -3.38 10.04
CA ASP A 322 15.57 -2.32 10.59
C ASP A 322 14.96 -0.91 10.42
N LEU A 323 14.14 -0.71 9.38
CA LEU A 323 13.43 0.56 9.20
C LEU A 323 12.28 0.73 10.17
N VAL A 324 11.52 -0.34 10.45
CA VAL A 324 10.25 -0.24 11.19
C VAL A 324 10.36 -0.72 12.65
N GLU A 325 11.49 -1.24 13.09
CA GLU A 325 11.69 -1.84 14.40
C GLU A 325 11.27 -0.90 15.54
N ASP A 326 11.71 0.37 15.50
CA ASP A 326 11.43 1.35 16.56
C ASP A 326 9.93 1.67 16.66
N ASP A 327 9.21 1.65 15.56
CA ASP A 327 7.76 1.90 15.55
C ASP A 327 6.98 0.64 15.93
N LEU A 328 7.38 -0.53 15.47
CA LEU A 328 6.80 -1.80 15.89
C LEU A 328 6.92 -2.03 17.40
N ARG A 329 8.03 -1.60 18.01
CA ARG A 329 8.23 -1.70 19.47
C ARG A 329 7.25 -0.86 20.30
N LYS A 330 6.62 0.14 19.71
CA LYS A 330 5.59 0.98 20.35
C LYS A 330 4.20 0.35 20.31
N VAL A 331 4.02 -0.72 19.54
CA VAL A 331 2.74 -1.40 19.38
C VAL A 331 2.51 -2.34 20.55
N ASN A 332 1.42 -2.12 21.30
CA ASN A 332 1.12 -2.91 22.50
C ASN A 332 1.01 -4.41 22.23
N ASP A 333 0.37 -4.80 21.12
CA ASP A 333 0.16 -6.19 20.72
C ASP A 333 1.45 -6.94 20.40
N LEU A 334 2.54 -6.23 20.13
CA LEU A 334 3.85 -6.78 19.81
C LEU A 334 4.83 -6.77 20.99
N THR A 335 4.44 -6.21 22.15
CA THR A 335 5.33 -6.04 23.32
C THR A 335 5.94 -7.36 23.78
N GLU A 336 5.13 -8.42 23.90
CA GLU A 336 5.60 -9.75 24.33
C GLU A 336 6.52 -10.39 23.29
N ALA A 337 6.20 -10.21 22.00
CA ALA A 337 7.02 -10.73 20.91
C ALA A 337 8.39 -10.04 20.86
N PHE A 338 8.46 -8.72 21.09
CA PHE A 338 9.73 -8.01 21.18
C PHE A 338 10.53 -8.35 22.42
N ALA A 339 9.89 -8.55 23.58
CA ALA A 339 10.56 -9.05 24.78
C ALA A 339 11.22 -10.41 24.54
N ALA A 340 10.52 -11.30 23.84
CA ALA A 340 11.05 -12.60 23.43
C ALA A 340 12.19 -12.45 22.41
N TYR A 341 12.01 -11.59 21.40
CA TYR A 341 13.04 -11.27 20.41
C TYR A 341 14.35 -10.82 21.08
N ASP A 342 14.29 -9.87 22.01
CA ASP A 342 15.44 -9.33 22.70
C ASP A 342 16.16 -10.40 23.55
N LYS A 343 15.38 -11.21 24.26
CA LYS A 343 15.91 -12.33 25.05
C LYS A 343 16.59 -13.37 24.18
N LEU A 344 15.95 -13.79 23.07
CA LEU A 344 16.55 -14.73 22.12
C LEU A 344 17.81 -14.17 21.47
N ASN A 345 17.78 -12.92 21.06
CA ASN A 345 18.96 -12.27 20.45
C ASN A 345 20.15 -12.21 21.42
N LYS A 346 19.91 -11.88 22.70
CA LYS A 346 20.95 -11.77 23.72
C LYS A 346 21.43 -13.14 24.24
N GLU A 347 20.51 -14.03 24.58
CA GLU A 347 20.80 -15.24 25.34
C GLU A 347 21.07 -16.46 24.44
N VAL A 348 20.49 -16.49 23.26
CA VAL A 348 20.64 -17.60 22.31
C VAL A 348 21.57 -17.22 21.18
N VAL A 349 21.23 -16.23 20.36
CA VAL A 349 22.05 -15.81 19.21
C VAL A 349 23.44 -15.35 19.66
N GLY A 350 23.53 -14.59 20.74
CA GLY A 350 24.80 -14.13 21.31
C GLY A 350 25.75 -15.26 21.74
N LYS A 351 25.22 -16.47 22.03
CA LYS A 351 26.01 -17.64 22.45
C LYS A 351 26.35 -18.60 21.32
N LEU A 352 25.73 -18.44 20.13
CA LEU A 352 26.05 -19.27 18.98
C LEU A 352 27.49 -19.04 18.47
N PRO A 353 28.10 -20.00 17.76
CA PRO A 353 29.32 -19.79 17.05
C PRO A 353 29.26 -18.55 16.11
N VAL A 354 30.32 -17.78 16.03
CA VAL A 354 30.39 -16.51 15.29
C VAL A 354 29.79 -16.62 13.86
N MET A 355 30.12 -17.72 13.16
CA MET A 355 29.64 -17.97 11.79
C MET A 355 28.13 -18.15 11.68
N GLN A 356 27.46 -18.59 12.75
CA GLN A 356 26.00 -18.82 12.78
C GLN A 356 25.22 -17.61 13.30
N ARG A 357 25.88 -16.69 14.01
CA ARG A 357 25.20 -15.55 14.66
C ARG A 357 24.47 -14.65 13.68
N LEU A 358 25.11 -14.31 12.56
CA LEU A 358 24.51 -13.45 11.57
C LEU A 358 23.26 -14.09 10.98
N GLN A 359 23.36 -15.35 10.55
CA GLN A 359 22.22 -16.08 9.99
C GLN A 359 21.08 -16.20 11.00
N ALA A 360 21.38 -16.60 12.24
CA ALA A 360 20.37 -16.72 13.29
C ALA A 360 19.67 -15.38 13.60
N LYS A 361 20.43 -14.27 13.60
CA LYS A 361 19.86 -12.93 13.78
C LYS A 361 18.92 -12.55 12.63
N LEU A 362 19.32 -12.82 11.39
CA LEU A 362 18.47 -12.55 10.23
C LEU A 362 17.22 -13.42 10.24
N VAL A 363 17.33 -14.71 10.60
CA VAL A 363 16.17 -15.60 10.78
C VAL A 363 15.21 -15.06 11.84
N LEU A 364 15.74 -14.57 12.96
CA LEU A 364 14.92 -14.05 14.05
C LEU A 364 14.12 -12.79 13.63
N LYS A 365 14.77 -11.87 12.89
CA LYS A 365 14.11 -10.69 12.31
C LYS A 365 13.01 -11.08 11.31
N ALA A 366 13.35 -11.98 10.37
CA ALA A 366 12.41 -12.44 9.38
C ALA A 366 11.24 -13.19 10.00
N LEU A 367 11.50 -14.05 10.98
CA LEU A 367 10.47 -14.81 11.67
C LEU A 367 9.46 -13.89 12.36
N LEU A 368 9.92 -12.79 12.99
CA LEU A 368 9.02 -11.83 13.62
C LEU A 368 8.12 -11.15 12.59
N LEU A 369 8.68 -10.60 11.51
CA LEU A 369 7.88 -9.97 10.44
C LEU A 369 6.91 -10.95 9.78
N LEU A 370 7.40 -12.15 9.44
CA LEU A 370 6.59 -13.17 8.77
C LEU A 370 5.51 -13.79 9.66
N SER A 371 5.61 -13.61 10.98
CA SER A 371 4.61 -14.08 11.95
C SER A 371 3.45 -13.10 12.12
N MET A 372 3.60 -11.86 11.67
CA MET A 372 2.62 -10.81 11.93
C MET A 372 1.27 -11.09 11.26
N ASP A 373 1.23 -11.91 10.21
CA ASP A 373 -0.01 -12.39 9.56
C ASP A 373 -0.69 -13.56 10.34
N GLY A 374 -0.08 -14.05 11.40
CA GLY A 374 -0.57 -15.17 12.20
C GLY A 374 -0.50 -16.56 11.56
N SER A 375 -0.04 -16.66 10.29
CA SER A 375 -0.08 -17.92 9.54
C SER A 375 1.10 -18.87 9.84
N GLY A 376 2.18 -18.36 10.41
CA GLY A 376 3.45 -19.08 10.51
C GLY A 376 4.08 -19.36 9.15
N LYS A 377 5.36 -19.75 9.12
CA LYS A 377 6.07 -20.05 7.86
C LYS A 377 6.89 -21.32 8.00
N THR A 378 7.00 -22.08 6.91
CA THR A 378 7.85 -23.27 6.87
C THR A 378 9.33 -22.88 6.79
N ALA A 379 10.24 -23.79 7.11
CA ALA A 379 11.68 -23.54 6.94
C ALA A 379 12.04 -23.15 5.50
N GLY A 380 11.36 -23.78 4.53
CA GLY A 380 11.54 -23.46 3.12
C GLY A 380 11.09 -22.06 2.75
N GLU A 381 9.94 -21.61 3.25
CA GLU A 381 9.45 -20.24 3.06
C GLU A 381 10.40 -19.21 3.67
N ILE A 382 10.96 -19.49 4.86
CA ILE A 382 11.96 -18.65 5.52
C ILE A 382 13.25 -18.61 4.68
N CYS A 383 13.73 -19.76 4.19
CA CYS A 383 14.90 -19.82 3.30
C CYS A 383 14.69 -18.97 2.04
N ALA A 384 13.53 -19.11 1.40
CA ALA A 384 13.22 -18.34 0.20
C ALA A 384 13.11 -16.83 0.48
N ALA A 385 12.47 -16.45 1.59
CA ALA A 385 12.30 -15.04 1.97
C ALA A 385 13.62 -14.35 2.33
N MET A 386 14.61 -15.11 2.82
CA MET A 386 15.92 -14.58 3.24
C MET A 386 17.05 -14.95 2.28
N LEU A 387 16.75 -15.61 1.16
CA LEU A 387 17.74 -16.11 0.19
C LEU A 387 18.82 -16.99 0.82
N PHE A 388 18.45 -17.83 1.79
CA PHE A 388 19.38 -18.80 2.37
C PHE A 388 19.38 -20.08 1.54
N TYR A 389 20.47 -20.33 0.85
CA TYR A 389 20.69 -21.54 0.07
C TYR A 389 22.16 -21.97 0.12
N ASP A 390 22.41 -23.25 -0.13
CA ASP A 390 23.74 -23.81 -0.35
C ASP A 390 23.78 -24.33 -1.79
N GLU A 391 24.69 -23.83 -2.61
CA GLU A 391 24.80 -24.21 -4.04
C GLU A 391 25.08 -25.72 -4.23
N LYS A 392 25.66 -26.37 -3.24
CA LYS A 392 26.06 -27.79 -3.32
C LYS A 392 25.04 -28.72 -2.68
N ASN A 393 24.26 -28.23 -1.74
CA ASN A 393 23.30 -29.03 -0.98
C ASN A 393 22.09 -28.19 -0.54
N THR A 394 21.04 -28.23 -1.33
CA THR A 394 19.81 -27.47 -1.05
C THR A 394 19.17 -27.85 0.28
N ASP A 395 19.26 -29.13 0.70
CA ASP A 395 18.67 -29.62 1.94
C ASP A 395 19.40 -29.10 3.18
N LYS A 396 20.68 -28.76 3.03
CA LYS A 396 21.47 -28.23 4.13
C LYS A 396 20.95 -26.89 4.65
N ALA A 397 20.62 -25.96 3.77
CA ALA A 397 20.07 -24.67 4.17
C ALA A 397 18.73 -24.80 4.87
N LEU A 398 17.84 -25.69 4.37
CA LEU A 398 16.57 -26.00 5.00
C LEU A 398 16.77 -26.54 6.43
N LYS A 399 17.70 -27.49 6.56
CA LYS A 399 18.01 -28.08 7.87
C LYS A 399 18.61 -27.05 8.83
N ASP A 400 19.58 -26.24 8.37
CA ASP A 400 20.22 -25.22 9.20
C ASP A 400 19.19 -24.20 9.73
N ILE A 401 18.19 -23.83 8.92
CA ILE A 401 17.10 -22.95 9.35
C ILE A 401 16.17 -23.65 10.33
N ALA A 402 15.73 -24.88 10.04
CA ALA A 402 14.89 -25.66 10.95
C ALA A 402 15.58 -25.83 12.31
N ASP A 403 16.85 -26.25 12.31
CA ASP A 403 17.66 -26.42 13.53
C ASP A 403 17.79 -25.09 14.32
N THR A 404 17.95 -23.97 13.61
CA THR A 404 18.02 -22.63 14.23
C THR A 404 16.72 -22.25 14.90
N VAL A 405 15.58 -22.45 14.22
CA VAL A 405 14.25 -22.15 14.78
C VAL A 405 13.91 -23.10 15.93
N ASP A 406 14.29 -24.38 15.83
CA ASP A 406 14.12 -25.34 16.92
C ASP A 406 14.90 -24.94 18.19
N ILE A 407 16.09 -24.34 18.04
CA ILE A 407 16.84 -23.78 19.18
C ILE A 407 16.05 -22.64 19.81
N PHE A 408 15.40 -21.77 19.02
CA PHE A 408 14.57 -20.67 19.53
C PHE A 408 13.34 -21.20 20.25
N ILE A 409 12.66 -22.21 19.70
CA ILE A 409 11.49 -22.84 20.32
C ILE A 409 11.86 -23.49 21.66
N LYS A 410 12.98 -24.23 21.71
CA LYS A 410 13.46 -24.85 22.95
C LYS A 410 13.82 -23.82 24.02
N ALA A 411 14.34 -22.69 23.62
CA ALA A 411 14.71 -21.61 24.55
C ALA A 411 13.49 -20.82 25.05
N MET A 412 12.45 -20.66 24.21
CA MET A 412 11.25 -19.88 24.54
C MET A 412 9.99 -20.50 23.90
N PRO A 413 9.53 -21.67 24.40
CA PRO A 413 8.37 -22.38 23.84
C PRO A 413 7.03 -21.62 24.08
N GLU A 414 7.02 -20.70 25.03
CA GLU A 414 5.90 -19.80 25.29
C GLU A 414 5.73 -18.73 24.22
N ALA A 415 6.82 -18.30 23.57
CA ALA A 415 6.83 -17.18 22.65
C ALA A 415 6.90 -17.61 21.17
N ILE A 416 7.60 -18.70 20.86
CA ILE A 416 7.70 -19.22 19.49
C ILE A 416 7.07 -20.61 19.44
N GLN A 417 6.33 -20.88 18.39
CA GLN A 417 5.68 -22.19 18.16
C GLN A 417 6.04 -22.77 16.81
N GLY A 418 6.10 -24.09 16.76
CA GLY A 418 6.06 -24.87 15.53
C GLY A 418 4.77 -25.69 15.54
N LYS A 419 3.89 -25.50 14.55
CA LYS A 419 2.66 -26.27 14.38
C LYS A 419 2.67 -26.96 13.03
N ALA A 420 2.30 -28.25 13.01
CA ALA A 420 2.06 -28.94 11.75
C ALA A 420 0.80 -28.37 11.10
N ASP A 421 0.87 -28.08 9.82
CA ASP A 421 -0.29 -27.72 9.01
C ASP A 421 -1.05 -28.97 8.56
N ASN A 422 -2.09 -28.79 7.74
CA ASN A 422 -2.92 -29.88 7.22
C ASN A 422 -2.15 -30.89 6.34
N SER A 423 -0.99 -30.51 5.83
CA SER A 423 -0.09 -31.38 5.05
C SER A 423 0.93 -32.13 5.92
N GLY A 424 1.00 -31.80 7.21
CA GLY A 424 2.01 -32.31 8.14
C GLY A 424 3.33 -31.53 8.13
N GLU A 425 3.42 -30.42 7.38
CA GLU A 425 4.61 -29.58 7.35
C GLU A 425 4.63 -28.61 8.55
N LEU A 426 5.81 -28.47 9.19
CA LEU A 426 5.97 -27.61 10.36
C LEU A 426 6.03 -26.14 9.93
N ARG A 427 5.12 -25.34 10.51
CA ARG A 427 5.08 -23.89 10.38
C ARG A 427 5.51 -23.23 11.68
N TYR A 428 6.44 -22.32 11.57
CA TYR A 428 7.08 -21.61 12.68
C TYR A 428 6.59 -20.18 12.76
N GLY A 429 6.41 -19.65 13.97
CA GLY A 429 6.03 -18.26 14.16
C GLY A 429 6.06 -17.82 15.60
N PHE A 430 6.17 -16.50 15.80
CA PHE A 430 5.93 -15.89 17.10
C PHE A 430 4.46 -15.98 17.46
N LYS A 431 4.17 -16.19 18.74
CA LYS A 431 2.81 -16.07 19.28
C LYS A 431 2.57 -14.60 19.55
N LEU A 432 1.59 -14.01 18.86
CA LEU A 432 1.19 -12.63 19.06
C LEU A 432 -0.03 -12.57 19.98
N SER A 433 -0.12 -11.54 20.82
CA SER A 433 -1.11 -11.46 21.91
C SER A 433 -2.55 -11.28 21.42
N ASN A 434 -2.77 -10.76 20.22
CA ASN A 434 -4.12 -10.54 19.66
C ASN A 434 -4.30 -11.25 18.32
N LYS A 435 -4.98 -12.42 18.37
CA LYS A 435 -5.38 -13.18 17.17
C LYS A 435 -6.78 -12.87 16.64
N ASP A 436 -7.57 -12.07 17.34
CA ASP A 436 -9.00 -11.94 17.06
C ASP A 436 -9.34 -10.83 16.03
N GLY A 437 -8.34 -10.15 15.46
CA GLY A 437 -8.53 -9.05 14.50
C GLY A 437 -8.23 -9.35 13.04
N LEU A 438 -7.71 -10.54 12.70
CA LEU A 438 -7.25 -10.88 11.34
C LEU A 438 -7.89 -12.15 10.74
N ASN A 439 -9.04 -12.62 11.29
CA ASN A 439 -9.85 -13.70 10.69
C ASN A 439 -11.08 -13.16 9.99
#